data_19b9e69f4d96c897eae5592946be7648
#
_entry.id   19b9e69f4d96c897eae5592946be7648
#
_cell.length_a   1.000
_cell.length_b   1.000
_cell.length_c   1.000
_cell.angle_alpha   90.00
_cell.angle_beta   90.00
_cell.angle_gamma   90.00
#
_symmetry.space_group_name_H-M   'P 1'
#
loop_
_entity.id
_entity.type
_entity.pdbx_description
1 polymer ?
#
loop_
_entity_poly.entity_id
_entity_poly.type
_entity_poly.pdbx_seq_one_letter_code
_entity_poly.pdbx_strand_id
1 'polypeptide(L)'
;MKNLITLFFIITLTSYSQDKIQQVEVVKTDTQIEKFSKQIGSKEFKLDFLDLLVFPALSVGYEKINDSSTAFGTTLFINLGGEDSDWNDNLAITPYYRFYFLQSEDYGGYGVFAEVFTKFAFGDAELYNENSSTYDEENYFDMALGLAVGRKWINRKGFTLETLFGVGRNLFFDEESDSGDRSAASARLNISIGKRF
;
A
#
# COMPACT_ATOMS: atom_id res chain seq x y z
N MET A 1 5.00 -13.38 22.19
CA MET A 1 4.56 -14.57 21.45
C MET A 1 3.27 -15.21 21.98
N LYS A 2 3.05 -15.33 23.30
CA LYS A 2 1.79 -15.93 23.85
C LYS A 2 0.52 -15.17 23.44
N ASN A 3 0.55 -13.85 23.39
CA ASN A 3 -0.61 -13.00 23.06
C ASN A 3 -0.98 -13.03 21.57
N LEU A 4 -0.02 -13.30 20.68
CA LEU A 4 -0.24 -13.43 19.24
C LEU A 4 -1.00 -14.73 18.90
N ILE A 5 -0.69 -15.82 19.62
CA ILE A 5 -1.36 -17.11 19.46
C ILE A 5 -2.83 -17.01 19.92
N THR A 6 -3.10 -16.25 20.97
CA THR A 6 -4.46 -16.04 21.49
C THR A 6 -5.31 -15.24 20.49
N LEU A 7 -4.72 -14.23 19.84
CA LEU A 7 -5.40 -13.45 18.79
C LEU A 7 -5.74 -14.31 17.57
N PHE A 8 -4.83 -15.21 17.17
CA PHE A 8 -5.07 -16.13 16.05
C PHE A 8 -6.20 -17.13 16.36
N PHE A 9 -6.33 -17.58 17.61
CA PHE A 9 -7.39 -18.49 18.03
C PHE A 9 -8.76 -17.82 18.08
N ILE A 10 -8.84 -16.53 18.41
CA ILE A 10 -10.11 -15.78 18.42
C ILE A 10 -10.63 -15.58 16.98
N ILE A 11 -9.73 -15.34 16.01
CA ILE A 11 -10.10 -15.18 14.60
C ILE A 11 -10.65 -16.49 14.01
N THR A 12 -10.16 -17.65 14.44
CA THR A 12 -10.64 -18.95 13.94
C THR A 12 -12.01 -19.36 14.50
N LEU A 13 -12.43 -18.83 15.65
CA LEU A 13 -13.73 -19.15 16.26
C LEU A 13 -14.91 -18.40 15.61
N THR A 14 -14.68 -17.32 14.89
CA THR A 14 -15.72 -16.56 14.20
C THR A 14 -16.04 -17.07 12.78
N SER A 15 -15.32 -18.10 12.31
CA SER A 15 -15.47 -18.65 10.95
C SER A 15 -16.63 -19.63 10.77
N TYR A 16 -17.44 -19.91 11.80
CA TYR A 16 -18.58 -20.81 11.73
C TYR A 16 -19.90 -20.06 11.49
N SER A 17 -19.98 -19.30 10.43
CA SER A 17 -21.25 -18.82 9.89
C SER A 17 -21.26 -18.97 8.38
N GLN A 18 -21.30 -20.22 7.92
CA GLN A 18 -21.62 -20.53 6.54
C GLN A 18 -23.04 -21.08 6.48
N ASP A 19 -24.01 -20.19 6.38
CA ASP A 19 -25.32 -20.54 5.89
C ASP A 19 -25.64 -19.79 4.62
N LYS A 20 -25.98 -20.57 3.60
CA LYS A 20 -26.35 -20.26 2.23
C LYS A 20 -25.19 -20.06 1.25
N ILE A 21 -24.96 -21.13 0.51
CA ILE A 21 -24.37 -21.07 -0.83
C ILE A 21 -25.22 -20.10 -1.66
N GLN A 22 -24.82 -18.81 -1.67
CA GLN A 22 -25.33 -17.88 -2.67
C GLN A 22 -24.81 -18.38 -4.01
N GLN A 23 -25.73 -18.73 -4.93
CA GLN A 23 -25.38 -19.00 -6.30
C GLN A 23 -24.47 -17.88 -6.80
N VAL A 24 -23.29 -18.24 -7.26
CA VAL A 24 -22.35 -17.30 -7.88
C VAL A 24 -22.97 -16.87 -9.19
N GLU A 25 -23.73 -15.79 -9.18
CA GLU A 25 -24.22 -15.16 -10.39
C GLU A 25 -23.01 -14.50 -11.07
N VAL A 26 -22.54 -15.13 -12.13
CA VAL A 26 -21.45 -14.58 -12.93
C VAL A 26 -22.01 -13.37 -13.68
N VAL A 27 -21.51 -12.17 -13.35
CA VAL A 27 -21.85 -10.94 -14.06
C VAL A 27 -21.31 -11.07 -15.50
N LYS A 28 -22.19 -11.24 -16.48
CA LYS A 28 -21.82 -11.54 -17.88
C LYS A 28 -22.38 -10.55 -18.90
N THR A 29 -23.24 -9.63 -18.48
CA THR A 29 -23.87 -8.67 -19.39
C THR A 29 -23.47 -7.25 -19.06
N ASP A 30 -23.32 -6.40 -20.08
CA ASP A 30 -22.93 -4.98 -19.92
C ASP A 30 -23.84 -4.24 -18.93
N THR A 31 -25.12 -4.54 -18.92
CA THR A 31 -26.09 -3.93 -17.98
C THR A 31 -25.84 -4.34 -16.53
N GLN A 32 -25.41 -5.58 -16.28
CA GLN A 32 -25.06 -6.05 -14.94
C GLN A 32 -23.74 -5.44 -14.48
N ILE A 33 -22.77 -5.31 -15.39
CA ILE A 33 -21.47 -4.65 -15.14
C ILE A 33 -21.69 -3.19 -14.76
N GLU A 34 -22.49 -2.46 -15.52
CA GLU A 34 -22.81 -1.05 -15.25
C GLU A 34 -23.53 -0.88 -13.91
N LYS A 35 -24.50 -1.73 -13.61
CA LYS A 35 -25.21 -1.71 -12.31
C LYS A 35 -24.26 -2.00 -11.15
N PHE A 36 -23.37 -2.98 -11.31
CA PHE A 36 -22.38 -3.33 -10.30
C PHE A 36 -21.36 -2.21 -10.10
N SER A 37 -20.84 -1.64 -11.18
CA SER A 37 -19.93 -0.49 -11.14
C SER A 37 -20.53 0.71 -10.38
N LYS A 38 -21.79 1.04 -10.63
CA LYS A 38 -22.51 2.08 -9.91
C LYS A 38 -22.72 1.75 -8.43
N GLN A 39 -22.93 0.47 -8.11
CA GLN A 39 -23.15 0.03 -6.73
C GLN A 39 -21.89 0.06 -5.88
N ILE A 40 -20.72 -0.31 -6.44
CA ILE A 40 -19.46 -0.35 -5.69
C ILE A 40 -18.77 1.01 -5.61
N GLY A 41 -19.15 1.95 -6.48
CA GLY A 41 -18.57 3.30 -6.53
C GLY A 41 -17.18 3.37 -7.16
N SER A 42 -16.61 4.57 -7.14
CA SER A 42 -15.33 4.89 -7.80
C SER A 42 -14.22 5.36 -6.84
N LYS A 43 -14.48 5.38 -5.56
CA LYS A 43 -13.54 5.80 -4.52
C LYS A 43 -13.25 4.64 -3.59
N GLU A 44 -12.02 4.54 -3.11
CA GLU A 44 -11.57 3.45 -2.26
C GLU A 44 -10.71 3.97 -1.11
N PHE A 45 -10.98 3.50 0.11
CA PHE A 45 -10.02 3.56 1.20
C PHE A 45 -9.37 2.22 1.42
N LYS A 46 -8.06 2.24 1.72
CA LYS A 46 -7.23 1.05 1.93
C LYS A 46 -6.45 1.17 3.22
N LEU A 47 -6.24 0.02 3.87
CA LEU A 47 -5.32 -0.14 4.99
C LEU A 47 -4.30 -1.21 4.62
N ASP A 48 -3.01 -0.92 4.79
CA ASP A 48 -1.96 -1.90 4.60
C ASP A 48 -1.81 -2.79 5.84
N PHE A 49 -1.92 -4.10 5.63
CA PHE A 49 -1.78 -5.08 6.70
C PHE A 49 -0.35 -5.51 6.92
N LEU A 50 0.50 -5.43 5.89
CA LEU A 50 1.89 -5.81 6.01
C LEU A 50 2.61 -4.84 6.96
N ASP A 51 2.42 -3.54 6.76
CA ASP A 51 3.00 -2.50 7.62
C ASP A 51 2.49 -2.64 9.05
N LEU A 52 1.20 -2.90 9.23
CA LEU A 52 0.61 -2.99 10.56
C LEU A 52 1.00 -4.27 11.34
N LEU A 53 1.20 -5.41 10.66
CA LEU A 53 1.43 -6.70 11.31
C LEU A 53 2.91 -7.07 11.44
N VAL A 54 3.72 -6.66 10.48
CA VAL A 54 5.15 -7.02 10.39
C VAL A 54 6.02 -5.89 10.95
N PHE A 55 5.62 -4.67 10.66
CA PHE A 55 6.31 -3.46 11.06
C PHE A 55 5.40 -2.62 11.95
N PRO A 56 5.92 -1.92 12.96
CA PRO A 56 5.12 -1.03 13.79
C PRO A 56 4.78 0.27 13.03
N ALA A 57 4.07 0.15 11.91
CA ALA A 57 3.74 1.27 11.03
C ALA A 57 2.27 1.21 10.57
N LEU A 58 1.72 2.36 10.24
CA LEU A 58 0.38 2.52 9.73
C LEU A 58 0.43 3.11 8.32
N SER A 59 -0.08 2.36 7.33
CA SER A 59 -0.26 2.85 5.97
C SER A 59 -1.73 2.86 5.58
N VAL A 60 -2.25 4.05 5.27
CA VAL A 60 -3.61 4.24 4.77
C VAL A 60 -3.59 4.84 3.37
N GLY A 61 -4.43 4.32 2.50
CA GLY A 61 -4.51 4.75 1.10
C GLY A 61 -5.89 5.25 0.72
N TYR A 62 -5.92 6.24 -0.16
CA TYR A 62 -7.10 6.67 -0.88
C TYR A 62 -6.85 6.56 -2.38
N GLU A 63 -7.82 5.97 -3.09
CA GLU A 63 -7.75 5.82 -4.54
C GLU A 63 -9.07 6.25 -5.18
N LYS A 64 -8.96 6.94 -6.31
CA LYS A 64 -10.09 7.28 -7.18
C LYS A 64 -9.90 6.58 -8.52
N ILE A 65 -10.87 5.78 -8.89
CA ILE A 65 -10.97 5.12 -10.18
C ILE A 65 -11.55 6.12 -11.18
N ASN A 66 -10.81 6.42 -12.26
CA ASN A 66 -11.25 7.36 -13.29
C ASN A 66 -12.14 6.67 -14.33
N ASP A 67 -11.70 5.50 -14.78
CA ASP A 67 -12.33 4.70 -15.82
C ASP A 67 -12.01 3.21 -15.65
N SER A 68 -12.33 2.37 -16.63
CA SER A 68 -12.04 0.94 -16.57
C SER A 68 -10.55 0.62 -16.41
N SER A 69 -9.67 1.48 -16.91
CA SER A 69 -8.23 1.19 -17.05
C SER A 69 -7.34 2.06 -16.19
N THR A 70 -7.85 3.14 -15.59
CA THR A 70 -7.00 4.11 -14.88
C THR A 70 -7.52 4.49 -13.51
N ALA A 71 -6.60 4.71 -12.59
CA ALA A 71 -6.89 5.27 -11.27
C ALA A 71 -5.72 6.13 -10.78
N PHE A 72 -6.00 7.04 -9.86
CA PHE A 72 -4.97 7.75 -9.12
C PHE A 72 -5.28 7.73 -7.63
N GLY A 73 -4.25 7.83 -6.82
CA GLY A 73 -4.42 7.82 -5.38
C GLY A 73 -3.20 8.34 -4.64
N THR A 74 -3.27 8.21 -3.34
CA THR A 74 -2.16 8.53 -2.44
C THR A 74 -2.16 7.55 -1.27
N THR A 75 -0.97 7.23 -0.78
CA THR A 75 -0.78 6.49 0.47
C THR A 75 -0.09 7.39 1.47
N LEU A 76 -0.56 7.40 2.70
CA LEU A 76 0.06 8.03 3.86
C LEU A 76 0.65 6.90 4.72
N PHE A 77 1.95 6.97 4.97
CA PHE A 77 2.69 6.09 5.86
C PHE A 77 3.07 6.85 7.13
N ILE A 78 2.90 6.23 8.28
CA ILE A 78 3.27 6.77 9.59
C ILE A 78 4.00 5.67 10.36
N ASN A 79 5.25 5.92 10.76
CA ASN A 79 6.00 5.06 11.66
C ASN A 79 5.43 5.19 13.08
N LEU A 80 5.09 4.06 13.70
CA LEU A 80 4.57 4.00 15.06
C LEU A 80 5.59 3.41 16.05
N GLY A 81 6.72 2.89 15.53
CA GLY A 81 7.76 2.23 16.33
C GLY A 81 8.72 3.20 17.02
N GLY A 82 8.71 4.48 16.66
CA GLY A 82 9.64 5.48 17.19
C GLY A 82 11.10 5.08 16.93
N GLU A 83 11.98 5.39 17.88
CA GLU A 83 13.44 5.14 17.81
C GLU A 83 13.81 3.63 17.76
N ASP A 84 12.89 2.73 18.16
CA ASP A 84 13.10 1.28 18.10
C ASP A 84 12.70 0.68 16.73
N SER A 85 12.38 1.49 15.73
CA SER A 85 11.93 1.06 14.43
C SER A 85 13.11 0.87 13.47
N ASP A 86 13.06 -0.23 12.67
CA ASP A 86 13.99 -0.46 11.55
C ASP A 86 13.72 0.46 10.34
N TRP A 87 12.78 1.44 10.47
CA TRP A 87 12.43 2.39 9.42
C TRP A 87 12.99 3.78 9.72
N ASN A 88 13.74 4.32 8.77
CA ASN A 88 14.24 5.70 8.85
C ASN A 88 13.14 6.71 8.49
N ASP A 89 12.14 6.31 7.70
CA ASP A 89 11.00 7.17 7.39
C ASP A 89 10.03 7.24 8.57
N ASN A 90 9.79 8.42 9.13
CA ASN A 90 8.76 8.64 10.14
C ASN A 90 7.40 8.93 9.53
N LEU A 91 7.39 9.65 8.42
CA LEU A 91 6.21 10.04 7.67
C LEU A 91 6.51 9.98 6.17
N ALA A 92 5.63 9.35 5.39
CA ALA A 92 5.73 9.45 3.95
C ALA A 92 4.37 9.64 3.29
N ILE A 93 4.34 10.43 2.22
CA ILE A 93 3.17 10.62 1.35
C ILE A 93 3.57 10.14 -0.04
N THR A 94 2.78 9.20 -0.58
CA THR A 94 3.07 8.58 -1.87
C THR A 94 1.89 8.74 -2.82
N PRO A 95 1.80 9.84 -3.59
CA PRO A 95 0.90 9.92 -4.73
C PRO A 95 1.31 8.95 -5.82
N TYR A 96 0.31 8.37 -6.50
CA TYR A 96 0.53 7.42 -7.57
C TYR A 96 -0.54 7.51 -8.65
N TYR A 97 -0.18 6.98 -9.84
CA TYR A 97 -1.08 6.77 -10.95
C TYR A 97 -0.98 5.33 -11.44
N ARG A 98 -2.14 4.68 -11.70
CA ARG A 98 -2.27 3.28 -12.06
C ARG A 98 -2.90 3.07 -13.41
N PHE A 99 -2.37 2.06 -14.09
CA PHE A 99 -2.92 1.51 -15.32
C PHE A 99 -3.31 0.06 -15.06
N TYR A 100 -4.61 -0.24 -15.15
CA TYR A 100 -5.15 -1.58 -15.01
C TYR A 100 -5.19 -2.27 -16.36
N PHE A 101 -4.74 -3.50 -16.41
CA PHE A 101 -4.76 -4.36 -17.59
C PHE A 101 -5.04 -5.80 -17.15
N LEU A 102 -5.31 -6.71 -18.11
CA LEU A 102 -5.68 -8.09 -17.84
C LEU A 102 -6.90 -8.21 -16.90
N GLN A 103 -7.86 -7.33 -17.09
CA GLN A 103 -9.14 -7.41 -16.44
C GLN A 103 -10.14 -8.13 -17.36
N SER A 104 -11.03 -8.94 -16.78
CA SER A 104 -12.04 -9.67 -17.53
C SER A 104 -13.36 -8.93 -17.69
N GLU A 105 -13.52 -7.78 -17.03
CA GLU A 105 -14.78 -7.04 -16.94
C GLU A 105 -14.52 -5.52 -16.83
N ASP A 106 -15.45 -4.68 -17.29
CA ASP A 106 -15.24 -3.24 -17.49
C ASP A 106 -15.63 -2.33 -16.30
N TYR A 107 -15.74 -2.85 -15.08
CA TYR A 107 -16.07 -2.00 -13.92
C TYR A 107 -14.88 -1.28 -13.29
N GLY A 108 -13.69 -1.42 -13.85
CA GLY A 108 -12.47 -0.68 -13.50
C GLY A 108 -11.91 -0.91 -12.10
N GLY A 109 -10.66 -0.57 -11.94
CA GLY A 109 -9.97 -0.59 -10.65
C GLY A 109 -9.85 -1.98 -10.02
N TYR A 110 -9.68 -3.05 -10.81
CA TYR A 110 -9.38 -4.41 -10.38
C TYR A 110 -8.51 -5.12 -11.43
N GLY A 111 -7.97 -6.28 -11.09
CA GLY A 111 -7.09 -7.04 -11.97
C GLY A 111 -5.62 -6.69 -11.74
N VAL A 112 -4.79 -6.94 -12.74
CA VAL A 112 -3.36 -6.61 -12.70
C VAL A 112 -3.18 -5.15 -13.09
N PHE A 113 -2.27 -4.46 -12.42
CA PHE A 113 -1.97 -3.06 -12.71
C PHE A 113 -0.46 -2.78 -12.69
N ALA A 114 -0.08 -1.76 -13.43
CA ALA A 114 1.19 -1.07 -13.29
C ALA A 114 0.95 0.30 -12.64
N GLU A 115 1.88 0.74 -11.82
CA GLU A 115 1.81 1.99 -11.06
C GLU A 115 3.08 2.79 -11.28
N VAL A 116 2.93 4.09 -11.48
CA VAL A 116 4.00 5.09 -11.36
C VAL A 116 3.75 5.84 -10.06
N PHE A 117 4.76 5.99 -9.23
CA PHE A 117 4.62 6.69 -7.96
C PHE A 117 5.75 7.68 -7.70
N THR A 118 5.46 8.67 -6.87
CA THR A 118 6.43 9.55 -6.23
C THR A 118 6.24 9.42 -4.73
N LYS A 119 7.30 9.12 -3.99
CA LYS A 119 7.28 9.10 -2.52
C LYS A 119 7.96 10.36 -1.99
N PHE A 120 7.33 11.06 -1.08
CA PHE A 120 7.90 12.14 -0.28
C PHE A 120 8.03 11.62 1.15
N ALA A 121 9.26 11.51 1.64
CA ALA A 121 9.57 10.94 2.94
C ALA A 121 10.25 11.96 3.85
N PHE A 122 9.88 11.92 5.11
CA PHE A 122 10.48 12.66 6.21
C PHE A 122 10.86 11.67 7.29
N GLY A 123 12.07 11.74 7.78
CA GLY A 123 12.54 10.81 8.81
C GLY A 123 13.86 11.26 9.42
N ASP A 124 14.46 10.36 10.17
CA ASP A 124 15.71 10.55 10.86
C ASP A 124 16.70 9.48 10.38
N ALA A 125 17.96 9.85 10.20
CA ALA A 125 19.03 8.95 9.80
C ALA A 125 20.33 9.29 10.49
N GLU A 126 21.15 8.28 10.78
CA GLU A 126 22.50 8.46 11.28
C GLU A 126 23.43 8.86 10.12
N LEU A 127 23.90 10.08 10.14
CA LEU A 127 24.85 10.62 9.18
C LEU A 127 26.25 10.67 9.77
N TYR A 128 27.27 10.24 9.01
CA TYR A 128 28.64 10.31 9.45
C TYR A 128 29.17 11.74 9.40
N ASN A 129 29.57 12.26 10.55
CA ASN A 129 30.17 13.59 10.68
C ASN A 129 31.70 13.49 10.65
N GLU A 130 32.31 13.89 9.53
CA GLU A 130 33.77 13.85 9.37
C GLU A 130 34.55 14.69 10.41
N ASN A 131 33.97 15.79 10.91
CA ASN A 131 34.63 16.68 11.84
C ASN A 131 34.76 16.09 13.26
N SER A 132 33.76 15.30 13.67
CA SER A 132 33.72 14.64 14.99
C SER A 132 34.12 13.17 14.93
N SER A 133 34.18 12.58 13.74
CA SER A 133 34.35 11.13 13.54
C SER A 133 33.29 10.30 14.28
N THR A 134 32.07 10.82 14.39
CA THR A 134 30.93 10.20 15.05
C THR A 134 29.73 10.19 14.08
N TYR A 135 28.77 9.31 14.35
CA TYR A 135 27.46 9.37 13.72
C TYR A 135 26.58 10.29 14.54
N ASP A 136 25.95 11.24 13.88
CA ASP A 136 24.96 12.15 14.45
C ASP A 136 23.62 11.89 13.79
N GLU A 137 22.55 11.84 14.59
CA GLU A 137 21.18 11.68 14.09
C GLU A 137 20.70 13.02 13.52
N GLU A 138 20.30 13.00 12.25
CA GLU A 138 19.80 14.19 11.55
C GLU A 138 18.48 13.89 10.85
N ASN A 139 17.58 14.89 10.90
CA ASN A 139 16.33 14.84 10.14
C ASN A 139 16.61 14.98 8.64
N TYR A 140 15.96 14.15 7.84
CA TYR A 140 16.06 14.24 6.40
C TYR A 140 14.69 14.39 5.71
N PHE A 141 14.74 14.91 4.50
CA PHE A 141 13.67 14.86 3.53
C PHE A 141 14.18 14.17 2.27
N ASP A 142 13.42 13.23 1.76
CA ASP A 142 13.75 12.58 0.49
C ASP A 142 12.53 12.51 -0.45
N MET A 143 12.82 12.43 -1.73
CA MET A 143 11.85 12.19 -2.78
C MET A 143 12.29 11.01 -3.63
N ALA A 144 11.44 10.00 -3.76
CA ALA A 144 11.70 8.88 -4.65
C ALA A 144 10.73 8.86 -5.83
N LEU A 145 11.23 8.47 -6.99
CA LEU A 145 10.44 8.12 -8.16
C LEU A 145 10.52 6.63 -8.40
N GLY A 146 9.39 5.99 -8.69
CA GLY A 146 9.37 4.55 -8.84
C GLY A 146 8.23 4.01 -9.68
N LEU A 147 8.35 2.69 -9.92
CA LEU A 147 7.37 1.89 -10.62
C LEU A 147 6.97 0.73 -9.73
N ALA A 148 5.72 0.34 -9.82
CA ALA A 148 5.20 -0.83 -9.13
C ALA A 148 4.29 -1.65 -10.04
N VAL A 149 4.14 -2.92 -9.70
CA VAL A 149 3.16 -3.82 -10.29
C VAL A 149 2.38 -4.46 -9.17
N GLY A 150 1.12 -4.75 -9.42
CA GLY A 150 0.28 -5.36 -8.40
C GLY A 150 -0.96 -6.01 -8.98
N ARG A 151 -1.71 -6.61 -8.09
CA ARG A 151 -3.00 -7.20 -8.41
C ARG A 151 -4.02 -6.83 -7.35
N LYS A 152 -5.20 -6.42 -7.82
CA LYS A 152 -6.35 -6.09 -6.98
C LYS A 152 -7.51 -7.03 -7.28
N TRP A 153 -8.11 -7.54 -6.23
CA TRP A 153 -9.36 -8.30 -6.27
C TRP A 153 -10.46 -7.48 -5.61
N ILE A 154 -11.67 -7.60 -6.11
CA ILE A 154 -12.85 -6.95 -5.55
C ILE A 154 -14.00 -7.94 -5.42
N ASN A 155 -14.71 -7.90 -4.31
CA ASN A 155 -15.92 -8.67 -4.13
C ASN A 155 -17.18 -7.85 -4.44
N ARG A 156 -18.35 -8.50 -4.52
CA ARG A 156 -19.64 -7.85 -4.81
C ARG A 156 -20.08 -6.78 -3.82
N LYS A 157 -19.51 -6.76 -2.63
CA LYS A 157 -19.78 -5.75 -1.61
C LYS A 157 -18.81 -4.57 -1.66
N GLY A 158 -17.89 -4.54 -2.63
CA GLY A 158 -16.89 -3.51 -2.79
C GLY A 158 -15.70 -3.63 -1.83
N PHE A 159 -15.51 -4.75 -1.13
CA PHE A 159 -14.27 -5.02 -0.41
C PHE A 159 -13.19 -5.42 -1.40
N THR A 160 -12.02 -4.85 -1.23
CA THR A 160 -10.84 -5.11 -2.05
C THR A 160 -9.74 -5.78 -1.25
N LEU A 161 -8.98 -6.63 -1.92
CA LEU A 161 -7.68 -7.13 -1.48
C LEU A 161 -6.68 -6.74 -2.56
N GLU A 162 -5.53 -6.24 -2.17
CA GLU A 162 -4.48 -5.81 -3.10
C GLU A 162 -3.12 -6.31 -2.64
N THR A 163 -2.32 -6.75 -3.60
CA THR A 163 -0.88 -6.99 -3.42
C THR A 163 -0.12 -6.11 -4.39
N LEU A 164 0.98 -5.52 -3.93
CA LEU A 164 1.82 -4.64 -4.73
C LEU A 164 3.29 -4.90 -4.41
N PHE A 165 4.11 -4.87 -5.45
CA PHE A 165 5.56 -4.83 -5.37
C PHE A 165 6.07 -3.68 -6.24
N GLY A 166 6.94 -2.85 -5.70
CA GLY A 166 7.50 -1.69 -6.39
C GLY A 166 8.94 -1.41 -6.01
N VAL A 167 9.62 -0.71 -6.91
CA VAL A 167 10.97 -0.20 -6.71
C VAL A 167 11.04 1.24 -7.18
N GLY A 168 11.80 2.04 -6.47
CA GLY A 168 12.04 3.45 -6.79
C GLY A 168 13.49 3.83 -6.54
N ARG A 169 13.84 5.04 -6.94
CA ARG A 169 15.12 5.66 -6.67
C ARG A 169 14.91 6.90 -5.84
N ASN A 170 15.63 6.99 -4.74
CA ASN A 170 15.74 8.18 -3.92
C ASN A 170 16.60 9.23 -4.63
N LEU A 171 16.08 10.45 -4.76
CA LEU A 171 16.70 11.50 -5.58
C LEU A 171 17.65 12.39 -4.78
N PHE A 172 17.47 12.45 -3.46
CA PHE A 172 18.33 13.24 -2.55
C PHE A 172 19.28 12.38 -1.73
N PHE A 173 19.50 11.14 -2.17
CA PHE A 173 20.51 10.26 -1.59
C PHE A 173 21.92 10.70 -2.03
N ASP A 174 22.84 10.87 -1.08
CA ASP A 174 24.23 11.20 -1.29
C ASP A 174 25.13 10.10 -0.70
N GLU A 175 25.92 9.42 -1.55
CA GLU A 175 26.78 8.30 -1.13
C GLU A 175 27.87 8.72 -0.11
N GLU A 176 28.29 10.00 -0.09
CA GLU A 176 29.34 10.46 0.83
C GLU A 176 28.79 10.75 2.24
N SER A 177 27.58 11.30 2.32
CA SER A 177 26.97 11.66 3.62
C SER A 177 26.05 10.58 4.18
N ASP A 178 25.38 9.79 3.34
CA ASP A 178 24.35 8.81 3.73
C ASP A 178 24.91 7.39 3.95
N SER A 179 26.19 7.22 4.23
CA SER A 179 26.92 5.94 4.18
C SER A 179 26.51 4.87 5.22
N GLY A 180 25.48 5.09 6.01
CA GLY A 180 25.05 4.16 7.07
C GLY A 180 23.67 3.53 6.81
N ASP A 181 22.63 4.29 7.02
CA ASP A 181 21.26 3.78 7.17
C ASP A 181 20.37 4.01 5.96
N ARG A 182 20.71 4.94 5.09
CA ARG A 182 19.90 5.27 3.91
C ARG A 182 20.33 4.47 2.69
N SER A 183 19.41 4.29 1.77
CA SER A 183 19.64 3.58 0.50
C SER A 183 19.27 4.44 -0.69
N ALA A 184 20.02 4.36 -1.78
CA ALA A 184 19.68 4.96 -3.07
C ALA A 184 18.39 4.37 -3.67
N ALA A 185 17.99 3.17 -3.23
CA ALA A 185 16.81 2.48 -3.71
C ALA A 185 15.70 2.48 -2.65
N SER A 186 14.47 2.73 -3.08
CA SER A 186 13.26 2.58 -2.29
C SER A 186 12.48 1.36 -2.77
N ALA A 187 12.14 0.45 -1.86
CA ALA A 187 11.30 -0.70 -2.14
C ALA A 187 9.90 -0.48 -1.55
N ARG A 188 8.87 -0.98 -2.25
CA ARG A 188 7.49 -0.99 -1.77
C ARG A 188 6.93 -2.41 -1.88
N LEU A 189 6.47 -2.94 -0.76
CA LEU A 189 5.76 -4.22 -0.69
C LEU A 189 4.50 -3.99 0.16
N ASN A 190 3.32 -4.18 -0.43
CA ASN A 190 2.06 -3.93 0.24
C ASN A 190 1.12 -5.13 0.11
N ILE A 191 0.42 -5.43 1.21
CA ILE A 191 -0.76 -6.30 1.24
C ILE A 191 -1.85 -5.52 1.94
N SER A 192 -2.79 -4.99 1.15
CA SER A 192 -3.81 -4.09 1.69
C SER A 192 -5.22 -4.61 1.49
N ILE A 193 -6.09 -4.26 2.43
CA ILE A 193 -7.53 -4.46 2.35
C ILE A 193 -8.19 -3.09 2.25
N GLY A 194 -9.17 -2.99 1.37
CA GLY A 194 -9.88 -1.75 1.12
C GLY A 194 -11.38 -1.92 1.02
N LYS A 195 -12.03 -0.78 0.91
CA LYS A 195 -13.47 -0.67 0.66
C LYS A 195 -13.73 0.43 -0.36
N ARG A 196 -14.40 0.06 -1.45
CA ARG A 196 -14.93 0.98 -2.47
C ARG A 196 -16.33 1.47 -2.08
N PHE A 197 -16.63 2.71 -2.46
CA PHE A 197 -17.90 3.41 -2.21
C PHE A 197 -18.12 4.53 -3.24
#